data_37732a1751d2513b6f3c2f2428772bdc
#
_entry.id   37732a1751d2513b6f3c2f2428772bdc
#
_cell.length_a   1.000
_cell.length_b   1.000
_cell.length_c   1.000
_cell.angle_alpha   90.00
_cell.angle_beta   90.00
_cell.angle_gamma   90.00
#
_symmetry.space_group_name_H-M   'P 1'
#
loop_
_entity.id
_entity.type
_entity.pdbx_description
1 polymer ?
#
loop_
_entity_poly.entity_id
_entity_poly.type
_entity_poly.pdbx_seq_one_letter_code
_entity_poly.pdbx_strand_id
1 'polypeptide(L)'
;MKKCLKILLVIVIVTIIGLFWLYRYFECNPLHLGGGPSDPPPARCYAKEQEQQRKTQMAQLEQLAALEFTCKKEELPPLSEETQQLYNYALYHDLHNMWTGEKGDEVWNGLARYYRIAAANGDYKANVRLQYLLNTGRISTDMPQTEVYNLNEELAKQLPATAYYNLYGYLDEDYGVRTEEGGKYAYLRKAADLGSREAQYTVAEMLEDIEDQNESEEAFKYRMSIAKDLYSCASEQGLGEASNELALGLLFHKKYSEALIVLHQGVINGNDSSAHRLDKGFSGQYKDGDMYFLNVPEDKERSKRYNIIWNYLTDNDYLQPKV
;
A
#
# COMPACT_ATOMS: atom_id res chain seq x y z
N MET A 1 -2.09 -66.85 22.67
CA MET A 1 -3.19 -65.97 23.01
C MET A 1 -2.77 -64.53 23.44
N LYS A 2 -1.89 -64.34 24.45
CA LYS A 2 -1.50 -63.00 24.94
C LYS A 2 -0.86 -62.03 23.91
N LYS A 3 -0.10 -62.54 22.92
CA LYS A 3 0.49 -61.72 21.83
C LYS A 3 -0.54 -61.25 20.83
N CYS A 4 -1.49 -62.09 20.41
CA CYS A 4 -2.55 -61.70 19.49
C CYS A 4 -3.48 -60.62 20.10
N LEU A 5 -3.77 -60.73 21.40
CA LEU A 5 -4.59 -59.75 22.11
C LEU A 5 -3.92 -58.37 22.16
N LYS A 6 -2.58 -58.33 22.37
CA LYS A 6 -1.83 -57.05 22.33
C LYS A 6 -1.82 -56.40 20.96
N ILE A 7 -1.66 -57.22 19.89
CA ILE A 7 -1.70 -56.70 18.50
C ILE A 7 -3.10 -56.15 18.19
N LEU A 8 -4.15 -56.85 18.59
CA LEU A 8 -5.53 -56.42 18.38
C LEU A 8 -5.81 -55.09 19.12
N LEU A 9 -5.31 -54.93 20.35
CA LEU A 9 -5.44 -53.70 21.13
C LEU A 9 -4.74 -52.52 20.47
N VAL A 10 -3.53 -52.71 19.93
CA VAL A 10 -2.78 -51.71 19.22
C VAL A 10 -3.53 -51.26 17.95
N ILE A 11 -4.07 -52.21 17.18
CA ILE A 11 -4.85 -51.90 15.97
C ILE A 11 -6.09 -51.11 16.32
N VAL A 12 -6.82 -51.45 17.39
CA VAL A 12 -8.00 -50.70 17.85
C VAL A 12 -7.63 -49.29 18.27
N ILE A 13 -6.54 -49.12 19.00
CA ILE A 13 -6.07 -47.76 19.41
C ILE A 13 -5.70 -46.93 18.17
N VAL A 14 -4.96 -47.48 17.24
CA VAL A 14 -4.55 -46.77 16.00
C VAL A 14 -5.78 -46.38 15.16
N THR A 15 -6.79 -47.29 15.05
CA THR A 15 -8.02 -46.99 14.32
C THR A 15 -8.84 -45.92 15.01
N ILE A 16 -8.94 -45.92 16.35
CA ILE A 16 -9.65 -44.85 17.12
C ILE A 16 -8.95 -43.52 16.96
N ILE A 17 -7.62 -43.48 17.02
CA ILE A 17 -6.83 -42.26 16.80
C ILE A 17 -7.05 -41.77 15.35
N GLY A 18 -6.98 -42.67 14.35
CA GLY A 18 -7.21 -42.32 12.96
C GLY A 18 -8.61 -41.75 12.70
N LEU A 19 -9.65 -42.39 13.28
CA LEU A 19 -11.03 -41.89 13.19
C LEU A 19 -11.22 -40.54 13.89
N PHE A 20 -10.57 -40.34 15.04
CA PHE A 20 -10.61 -39.04 15.72
C PHE A 20 -9.94 -37.93 14.90
N TRP A 21 -8.80 -38.22 14.23
CA TRP A 21 -8.14 -37.24 13.33
C TRP A 21 -8.99 -36.96 12.09
N LEU A 22 -9.63 -37.98 11.52
CA LEU A 22 -10.54 -37.86 10.38
C LEU A 22 -11.77 -36.99 10.76
N TYR A 23 -12.36 -37.28 11.91
CA TYR A 23 -13.50 -36.51 12.43
C TYR A 23 -13.10 -35.03 12.61
N ARG A 24 -11.95 -34.75 13.24
CA ARG A 24 -11.42 -33.41 13.39
C ARG A 24 -11.16 -32.70 12.07
N TYR A 25 -10.63 -33.43 11.08
CA TYR A 25 -10.39 -32.90 9.74
C TYR A 25 -11.70 -32.47 9.07
N PHE A 26 -12.73 -33.33 9.07
CA PHE A 26 -14.01 -33.01 8.47
C PHE A 26 -14.83 -31.95 9.24
N GLU A 27 -14.64 -31.84 10.53
CA GLU A 27 -15.24 -30.78 11.34
C GLU A 27 -14.71 -29.38 10.96
N CYS A 28 -13.42 -29.28 10.61
CA CYS A 28 -12.81 -28.05 10.18
C CYS A 28 -12.83 -27.82 8.66
N ASN A 29 -13.13 -28.87 7.86
CA ASN A 29 -13.25 -28.80 6.40
C ASN A 29 -14.55 -29.50 5.98
N PRO A 30 -15.72 -28.89 6.19
CA PRO A 30 -16.99 -29.50 5.82
C PRO A 30 -17.04 -29.72 4.30
N LEU A 31 -17.30 -30.97 3.90
CA LEU A 31 -17.57 -31.31 2.50
C LEU A 31 -18.87 -30.62 2.07
N HIS A 32 -18.79 -29.63 1.19
CA HIS A 32 -19.96 -29.00 0.59
C HIS A 32 -20.69 -29.97 -0.36
N LEU A 33 -21.50 -30.82 0.19
CA LEU A 33 -22.41 -31.71 -0.55
C LEU A 33 -23.82 -31.10 -0.63
N GLY A 34 -23.96 -29.94 -1.31
CA GLY A 34 -25.29 -29.38 -1.64
C GLY A 34 -25.68 -28.10 -0.94
N GLY A 35 -26.14 -27.13 -1.71
CA GLY A 35 -26.38 -25.71 -1.51
C GLY A 35 -27.33 -25.28 -0.40
N GLY A 36 -26.87 -25.30 0.83
CA GLY A 36 -27.46 -24.56 1.94
C GLY A 36 -26.39 -23.77 2.68
N PRO A 37 -26.73 -22.69 3.42
CA PRO A 37 -25.78 -22.00 4.26
C PRO A 37 -25.26 -22.98 5.31
N SER A 38 -23.98 -23.38 5.19
CA SER A 38 -23.31 -24.19 6.20
C SER A 38 -23.01 -23.35 7.42
N ASP A 39 -23.29 -23.86 8.62
CA ASP A 39 -22.84 -23.24 9.85
C ASP A 39 -21.31 -23.02 9.79
N PRO A 40 -20.80 -21.89 10.26
CA PRO A 40 -19.37 -21.63 10.26
C PRO A 40 -18.66 -22.70 11.11
N PRO A 41 -17.47 -23.15 10.69
CA PRO A 41 -16.70 -24.12 11.47
C PRO A 41 -16.47 -23.62 12.90
N PRO A 42 -16.34 -24.52 13.90
CA PRO A 42 -16.12 -24.13 15.29
C PRO A 42 -14.90 -23.24 15.46
N ALA A 43 -14.96 -22.27 16.38
CA ALA A 43 -13.87 -21.30 16.65
C ALA A 43 -12.49 -21.95 16.84
N ARG A 44 -12.42 -23.18 17.36
CA ARG A 44 -11.18 -23.95 17.49
C ARG A 44 -10.50 -24.32 16.16
N CYS A 45 -11.24 -24.30 15.05
CA CYS A 45 -10.69 -24.58 13.73
C CYS A 45 -9.89 -23.38 13.20
N TYR A 46 -10.30 -22.19 13.57
CA TYR A 46 -9.62 -20.93 13.24
C TYR A 46 -8.50 -20.56 14.24
N ALA A 47 -8.52 -21.14 15.44
CA ALA A 47 -7.57 -20.79 16.49
C ALA A 47 -6.09 -21.02 16.08
N LYS A 48 -5.82 -22.05 15.28
CA LYS A 48 -4.48 -22.30 14.73
C LYS A 48 -4.09 -21.31 13.65
N GLU A 49 -5.02 -20.96 12.80
CA GLU A 49 -4.82 -20.01 11.71
C GLU A 49 -4.66 -18.58 12.26
N GLN A 50 -5.49 -18.20 13.22
CA GLN A 50 -5.36 -16.95 13.96
C GLN A 50 -4.05 -16.87 14.76
N GLU A 51 -3.62 -17.94 15.41
CA GLU A 51 -2.34 -17.98 16.12
C GLU A 51 -1.15 -17.90 15.16
N GLN A 52 -1.25 -18.50 13.95
CA GLN A 52 -0.22 -18.37 12.94
C GLN A 52 -0.19 -16.95 12.35
N GLN A 53 -1.34 -16.38 12.04
CA GLN A 53 -1.48 -15.00 11.59
C GLN A 53 -0.93 -14.02 12.65
N ARG A 54 -1.26 -14.22 13.92
CA ARG A 54 -0.72 -13.43 15.03
C ARG A 54 0.80 -13.54 15.12
N LYS A 55 1.38 -14.74 15.00
CA LYS A 55 2.84 -14.91 15.01
C LYS A 55 3.52 -14.24 13.83
N THR A 56 2.92 -14.32 12.65
CA THR A 56 3.41 -13.64 11.46
C THR A 56 3.34 -12.12 11.63
N GLN A 57 2.22 -11.60 12.14
CA GLN A 57 2.07 -10.18 12.45
C GLN A 57 3.05 -9.71 13.53
N MET A 58 3.26 -10.50 14.58
CA MET A 58 4.24 -10.17 15.63
C MET A 58 5.68 -10.13 15.11
N ALA A 59 6.05 -11.08 14.24
CA ALA A 59 7.36 -11.08 13.60
C ALA A 59 7.56 -9.88 12.67
N GLN A 60 6.50 -9.47 11.96
CA GLN A 60 6.45 -8.26 11.15
C GLN A 60 6.60 -7.00 12.01
N LEU A 61 5.91 -6.98 13.15
CA LEU A 61 5.99 -5.91 14.14
C LEU A 61 7.39 -5.75 14.74
N GLU A 62 8.03 -6.84 15.15
CA GLU A 62 9.38 -6.80 15.68
C GLU A 62 10.37 -6.23 14.65
N GLN A 63 10.19 -6.57 13.39
CA GLN A 63 10.99 -6.01 12.30
C GLN A 63 10.67 -4.54 12.00
N LEU A 64 9.43 -4.09 12.18
CA LEU A 64 9.00 -2.72 11.91
C LEU A 64 9.08 -1.80 13.13
N ALA A 65 8.82 -2.29 14.34
CA ALA A 65 8.72 -1.51 15.58
C ALA A 65 10.03 -1.39 16.38
N ALA A 66 11.06 -2.17 16.07
CA ALA A 66 12.40 -1.98 16.67
C ALA A 66 13.12 -0.69 16.16
N LEU A 67 12.37 0.36 15.77
CA LEU A 67 12.84 1.36 14.84
C LEU A 67 12.75 2.78 15.39
N GLU A 68 13.89 3.35 15.62
CA GLU A 68 14.04 4.80 15.54
C GLU A 68 13.84 5.23 14.09
N PHE A 69 12.79 5.99 13.80
CA PHE A 69 12.58 6.60 12.48
C PHE A 69 13.25 7.99 12.44
N THR A 70 14.03 8.22 11.41
CA THR A 70 14.57 9.55 11.08
C THR A 70 14.10 9.91 9.69
N CYS A 71 13.37 11.01 9.55
CA CYS A 71 12.91 11.48 8.25
C CYS A 71 14.09 11.72 7.31
N LYS A 72 14.10 10.99 6.22
CA LYS A 72 14.99 11.19 5.07
C LYS A 72 14.13 11.40 3.84
N LYS A 73 14.66 12.11 2.88
CA LYS A 73 14.04 12.39 1.59
C LYS A 73 14.99 11.89 0.51
N GLU A 74 14.46 11.13 -0.43
CA GLU A 74 15.24 10.70 -1.58
C GLU A 74 15.46 11.90 -2.51
N GLU A 75 16.73 12.17 -2.85
CA GLU A 75 17.08 13.27 -3.75
C GLU A 75 16.84 12.85 -5.21
N LEU A 76 16.00 13.60 -5.91
CA LEU A 76 15.70 13.35 -7.31
C LEU A 76 16.84 13.87 -8.19
N PRO A 77 17.45 13.05 -9.06
CA PRO A 77 18.52 13.51 -9.95
C PRO A 77 17.98 14.48 -11.00
N PRO A 78 18.80 15.44 -11.47
CA PRO A 78 18.40 16.32 -12.55
C PRO A 78 18.22 15.53 -13.85
N LEU A 79 17.19 15.88 -14.62
CA LEU A 79 16.87 15.26 -15.89
C LEU A 79 17.31 16.17 -17.06
N SER A 80 17.78 15.57 -18.15
CA SER A 80 18.07 16.34 -19.37
C SER A 80 16.80 16.83 -20.04
N GLU A 81 16.87 17.95 -20.75
CA GLU A 81 15.72 18.51 -21.45
C GLU A 81 15.20 17.54 -22.54
N GLU A 82 16.11 16.87 -23.21
CA GLU A 82 15.79 15.92 -24.29
C GLU A 82 15.02 14.71 -23.76
N THR A 83 15.46 14.13 -22.64
CA THR A 83 14.76 12.98 -22.04
C THR A 83 13.39 13.37 -21.50
N GLN A 84 13.29 14.54 -20.88
CA GLN A 84 12.00 15.08 -20.41
C GLN A 84 11.04 15.34 -21.55
N GLN A 85 11.49 15.84 -22.70
CA GLN A 85 10.63 16.03 -23.88
C GLN A 85 10.09 14.69 -24.39
N LEU A 86 10.94 13.65 -24.47
CA LEU A 86 10.51 12.31 -24.87
C LEU A 86 9.51 11.72 -23.87
N TYR A 87 9.80 11.82 -22.58
CA TYR A 87 8.90 11.38 -21.52
C TYR A 87 7.56 12.09 -21.58
N ASN A 88 7.54 13.42 -21.64
CA ASN A 88 6.33 14.21 -21.66
C ASN A 88 5.47 13.93 -22.91
N TYR A 89 6.10 13.72 -24.06
CA TYR A 89 5.40 13.31 -25.28
C TYR A 89 4.72 11.96 -25.08
N ALA A 90 5.46 10.96 -24.60
CA ALA A 90 4.92 9.63 -24.35
C ALA A 90 3.80 9.66 -23.30
N LEU A 91 4.02 10.36 -22.20
CA LEU A 91 3.06 10.48 -21.10
C LEU A 91 1.75 11.15 -21.54
N TYR A 92 1.84 12.23 -22.34
CA TYR A 92 0.64 12.89 -22.87
C TYR A 92 -0.26 11.90 -23.63
N HIS A 93 0.31 11.13 -24.54
CA HIS A 93 -0.46 10.16 -25.34
C HIS A 93 -0.89 8.95 -24.51
N ASP A 94 -0.10 8.50 -23.55
CA ASP A 94 -0.40 7.44 -22.63
C ASP A 94 -1.65 7.78 -21.78
N LEU A 95 -1.65 8.92 -21.11
CA LEU A 95 -2.76 9.36 -20.27
C LEU A 95 -4.05 9.58 -21.07
N HIS A 96 -3.96 10.12 -22.28
CA HIS A 96 -5.14 10.29 -23.14
C HIS A 96 -5.63 8.99 -23.78
N ASN A 97 -4.85 7.92 -23.69
CA ASN A 97 -5.20 6.59 -24.20
C ASN A 97 -5.99 5.74 -23.21
N MET A 98 -6.05 6.11 -21.94
CA MET A 98 -6.65 5.29 -20.87
C MET A 98 -8.11 4.88 -21.13
N TRP A 99 -8.82 5.61 -21.98
CA TRP A 99 -10.25 5.43 -22.27
C TRP A 99 -10.54 4.91 -23.66
N THR A 100 -9.53 4.50 -24.44
CA THR A 100 -9.71 4.17 -25.89
C THR A 100 -10.03 2.69 -26.16
N GLY A 101 -10.24 1.86 -25.15
CA GLY A 101 -10.67 0.45 -25.30
C GLY A 101 -9.68 -0.44 -26.05
N GLU A 102 -10.17 -1.30 -26.95
CA GLU A 102 -9.37 -2.33 -27.65
C GLU A 102 -8.12 -1.83 -28.41
N LYS A 103 -8.08 -0.56 -28.80
CA LYS A 103 -6.91 0.04 -29.46
C LYS A 103 -5.86 0.57 -28.49
N GLY A 104 -6.14 0.53 -27.19
CA GLY A 104 -5.24 1.03 -26.16
C GLY A 104 -3.87 0.37 -26.17
N ASP A 105 -3.83 -0.95 -26.30
CA ASP A 105 -2.59 -1.74 -26.27
C ASP A 105 -1.67 -1.41 -27.45
N GLU A 106 -2.22 -1.14 -28.64
CA GLU A 106 -1.42 -0.72 -29.81
C GLU A 106 -0.72 0.62 -29.54
N VAL A 107 -1.42 1.56 -28.91
CA VAL A 107 -0.86 2.88 -28.57
C VAL A 107 0.22 2.72 -27.51
N TRP A 108 -0.02 1.98 -26.43
CA TRP A 108 0.98 1.76 -25.39
C TRP A 108 2.23 1.05 -25.91
N ASN A 109 2.08 0.03 -26.75
CA ASN A 109 3.21 -0.64 -27.40
C ASN A 109 4.00 0.31 -28.32
N GLY A 110 3.30 1.21 -29.03
CA GLY A 110 3.93 2.26 -29.85
C GLY A 110 4.70 3.29 -29.01
N LEU A 111 4.22 3.60 -27.79
CA LEU A 111 4.86 4.54 -26.86
C LEU A 111 6.05 3.93 -26.11
N ALA A 112 6.10 2.61 -25.96
CA ALA A 112 7.14 1.90 -25.20
C ALA A 112 8.55 2.29 -25.62
N ARG A 113 8.77 2.53 -26.93
CA ARG A 113 10.08 2.95 -27.45
C ARG A 113 10.55 4.30 -26.89
N TYR A 114 9.65 5.25 -26.70
CA TYR A 114 9.99 6.58 -26.17
C TYR A 114 10.37 6.47 -24.69
N TYR A 115 9.60 5.71 -23.91
CA TYR A 115 9.94 5.44 -22.52
C TYR A 115 11.28 4.71 -22.39
N ARG A 116 11.53 3.68 -23.23
CA ARG A 116 12.83 2.95 -23.22
C ARG A 116 14.01 3.86 -23.54
N ILE A 117 13.88 4.74 -24.54
CA ILE A 117 14.94 5.68 -24.91
C ILE A 117 15.16 6.67 -23.77
N ALA A 118 14.13 7.27 -23.19
CA ALA A 118 14.26 8.22 -22.09
C ALA A 118 14.88 7.54 -20.86
N ALA A 119 14.38 6.38 -20.45
CA ALA A 119 14.90 5.61 -19.32
C ALA A 119 16.37 5.21 -19.50
N ALA A 120 16.74 4.73 -20.69
CA ALA A 120 18.14 4.38 -21.01
C ALA A 120 19.10 5.59 -20.98
N ASN A 121 18.57 6.80 -21.09
CA ASN A 121 19.31 8.05 -20.97
C ASN A 121 19.13 8.73 -19.59
N GLY A 122 18.73 7.97 -18.58
CA GLY A 122 18.71 8.40 -17.19
C GLY A 122 17.43 9.09 -16.73
N ASP A 123 16.36 9.08 -17.52
CA ASP A 123 15.06 9.59 -17.08
C ASP A 123 14.39 8.57 -16.15
N TYR A 124 14.46 8.80 -14.84
CA TYR A 124 13.88 7.92 -13.84
C TYR A 124 12.34 7.88 -13.93
N LYS A 125 11.68 8.96 -14.35
CA LYS A 125 10.22 9.01 -14.53
C LYS A 125 9.78 8.08 -15.65
N ALA A 126 10.51 8.11 -16.77
CA ALA A 126 10.29 7.20 -17.88
C ALA A 126 10.55 5.74 -17.47
N ASN A 127 11.59 5.50 -16.66
CA ASN A 127 11.89 4.17 -16.13
C ASN A 127 10.74 3.63 -15.27
N VAL A 128 10.28 4.38 -14.27
CA VAL A 128 9.18 3.99 -13.37
C VAL A 128 7.88 3.79 -14.16
N ARG A 129 7.55 4.71 -15.09
CA ARG A 129 6.34 4.57 -15.90
C ARG A 129 6.37 3.34 -16.79
N LEU A 130 7.51 3.04 -17.38
CA LEU A 130 7.70 1.84 -18.20
C LEU A 130 7.53 0.56 -17.38
N GLN A 131 8.11 0.50 -16.17
CA GLN A 131 7.91 -0.61 -15.24
C GLN A 131 6.41 -0.83 -14.95
N TYR A 132 5.67 0.25 -14.66
CA TYR A 132 4.23 0.18 -14.42
C TYR A 132 3.44 -0.37 -15.62
N LEU A 133 3.73 0.11 -16.84
CA LEU A 133 3.04 -0.33 -18.05
C LEU A 133 3.36 -1.79 -18.43
N LEU A 134 4.56 -2.26 -18.13
CA LEU A 134 4.96 -3.66 -18.29
C LEU A 134 4.32 -4.57 -17.22
N ASN A 135 4.33 -4.14 -15.95
CA ASN A 135 3.76 -4.89 -14.83
C ASN A 135 2.24 -5.07 -14.99
N THR A 136 1.55 -4.02 -15.43
CA THR A 136 0.10 -4.05 -15.68
C THR A 136 -0.30 -4.70 -17.01
N GLY A 137 0.67 -5.22 -17.79
CA GLY A 137 0.41 -5.88 -19.07
C GLY A 137 -0.04 -4.94 -20.20
N ARG A 138 0.03 -3.62 -20.02
CA ARG A 138 -0.33 -2.64 -21.06
C ARG A 138 0.70 -2.58 -22.18
N ILE A 139 1.96 -2.86 -21.89
CA ILE A 139 3.02 -3.07 -22.88
C ILE A 139 3.35 -4.56 -22.93
N SER A 140 3.25 -5.14 -24.14
CA SER A 140 3.58 -6.54 -24.38
C SER A 140 5.06 -6.69 -24.75
N THR A 141 5.73 -7.67 -24.17
CA THR A 141 7.11 -8.10 -24.48
C THR A 141 7.23 -9.58 -24.19
N ASP A 142 8.25 -10.25 -24.74
CA ASP A 142 8.46 -11.69 -24.55
C ASP A 142 8.81 -12.04 -23.11
N MET A 143 9.48 -11.13 -22.38
CA MET A 143 9.94 -11.35 -21.02
C MET A 143 9.70 -10.10 -20.14
N PRO A 144 8.42 -9.76 -19.83
CA PRO A 144 8.10 -8.52 -19.12
C PRO A 144 8.71 -8.45 -17.72
N GLN A 145 8.70 -9.54 -16.97
CA GLN A 145 9.30 -9.59 -15.63
C GLN A 145 10.81 -9.35 -15.63
N THR A 146 11.50 -9.90 -16.63
CA THR A 146 12.96 -9.68 -16.79
C THR A 146 13.25 -8.23 -17.16
N GLU A 147 12.44 -7.62 -18.03
CA GLU A 147 12.61 -6.22 -18.40
C GLU A 147 12.36 -5.31 -17.20
N VAL A 148 11.28 -5.54 -16.44
CA VAL A 148 10.98 -4.79 -15.21
C VAL A 148 12.09 -4.92 -14.18
N TYR A 149 12.61 -6.14 -13.95
CA TYR A 149 13.72 -6.34 -13.03
C TYR A 149 14.98 -5.55 -13.45
N ASN A 150 15.37 -5.61 -14.72
CA ASN A 150 16.52 -4.87 -15.22
C ASN A 150 16.33 -3.34 -15.13
N LEU A 151 15.12 -2.85 -15.41
CA LEU A 151 14.78 -1.43 -15.25
C LEU A 151 14.89 -0.99 -13.79
N ASN A 152 14.46 -1.84 -12.85
CA ASN A 152 14.55 -1.54 -11.43
C ASN A 152 16.00 -1.58 -10.92
N GLU A 153 16.85 -2.48 -11.43
CA GLU A 153 18.30 -2.49 -11.12
C GLU A 153 19.01 -1.20 -11.62
N GLU A 154 18.62 -0.70 -12.81
CA GLU A 154 19.12 0.59 -13.30
C GLU A 154 18.59 1.77 -12.47
N LEU A 155 17.31 1.73 -12.08
CA LEU A 155 16.71 2.73 -11.20
C LEU A 155 17.42 2.80 -9.84
N ALA A 156 17.80 1.65 -9.27
CA ALA A 156 18.46 1.56 -7.98
C ALA A 156 19.80 2.32 -7.92
N LYS A 157 20.45 2.55 -9.06
CA LYS A 157 21.70 3.33 -9.14
C LYS A 157 21.47 4.83 -8.94
N GLN A 158 20.27 5.32 -9.20
CA GLN A 158 19.90 6.73 -9.12
C GLN A 158 18.97 6.99 -7.93
N LEU A 159 17.95 6.15 -7.77
CA LEU A 159 16.87 6.25 -6.78
C LEU A 159 16.73 4.93 -6.01
N PRO A 160 17.66 4.62 -5.11
CA PRO A 160 17.65 3.35 -4.39
C PRO A 160 16.43 3.16 -3.49
N ALA A 161 15.88 4.23 -2.90
CA ALA A 161 14.68 4.14 -2.06
C ALA A 161 13.47 3.74 -2.89
N THR A 162 13.24 4.41 -4.02
CA THR A 162 12.16 4.08 -4.97
C THR A 162 12.32 2.66 -5.52
N ALA A 163 13.54 2.24 -5.87
CA ALA A 163 13.79 0.89 -6.38
C ALA A 163 13.50 -0.21 -5.34
N TYR A 164 13.83 0.01 -4.06
CA TYR A 164 13.47 -0.92 -2.99
C TYR A 164 11.97 -0.96 -2.74
N TYR A 165 11.26 0.15 -2.87
CA TYR A 165 9.81 0.17 -2.78
C TYR A 165 9.15 -0.61 -3.92
N ASN A 166 9.62 -0.43 -5.16
CA ASN A 166 9.16 -1.21 -6.31
C ASN A 166 9.40 -2.71 -6.08
N LEU A 167 10.58 -3.08 -5.56
CA LEU A 167 10.91 -4.48 -5.26
C LEU A 167 9.97 -5.07 -4.19
N TYR A 168 9.60 -4.28 -3.16
CA TYR A 168 8.57 -4.68 -2.21
C TYR A 168 7.24 -4.98 -2.92
N GLY A 169 6.76 -4.10 -3.82
CA GLY A 169 5.54 -4.31 -4.58
C GLY A 169 5.60 -5.57 -5.46
N TYR A 170 6.71 -5.81 -6.16
CA TYR A 170 6.89 -7.02 -6.98
C TYR A 170 6.92 -8.30 -6.14
N LEU A 171 7.45 -8.25 -4.93
CA LEU A 171 7.43 -9.36 -3.99
C LEU A 171 6.03 -9.59 -3.38
N ASP A 172 5.27 -8.53 -3.17
CA ASP A 172 3.90 -8.59 -2.66
C ASP A 172 2.95 -9.21 -3.69
N GLU A 173 3.15 -8.90 -4.96
CA GLU A 173 2.36 -9.40 -6.10
C GLU A 173 2.89 -10.71 -6.70
N ASP A 174 3.92 -11.34 -6.12
CA ASP A 174 4.62 -12.50 -6.70
C ASP A 174 5.12 -12.27 -8.15
N TYR A 175 5.46 -11.03 -8.48
CA TYR A 175 5.82 -10.63 -9.85
C TYR A 175 7.29 -10.87 -10.15
N GLY A 176 7.64 -12.10 -10.53
CA GLY A 176 8.95 -12.46 -11.09
C GLY A 176 10.14 -12.46 -10.13
N VAL A 177 9.96 -12.04 -8.89
CA VAL A 177 10.96 -12.04 -7.83
C VAL A 177 10.48 -12.85 -6.64
N ARG A 178 11.42 -13.45 -5.91
CA ARG A 178 11.13 -14.25 -4.73
C ARG A 178 12.13 -13.96 -3.63
N THR A 179 11.66 -14.05 -2.39
CA THR A 179 12.48 -13.96 -1.19
C THR A 179 12.02 -14.98 -0.17
N GLU A 180 12.73 -15.09 0.93
CA GLU A 180 12.29 -15.85 2.08
C GLU A 180 11.01 -15.25 2.69
N GLU A 181 10.28 -16.02 3.47
CA GLU A 181 9.04 -15.58 4.13
C GLU A 181 9.33 -14.33 4.97
N GLY A 182 8.53 -13.28 4.76
CA GLY A 182 8.69 -11.99 5.44
C GLY A 182 9.79 -11.08 4.85
N GLY A 183 10.62 -11.56 3.94
CA GLY A 183 11.73 -10.78 3.37
C GLY A 183 11.30 -9.50 2.64
N LYS A 184 10.07 -9.47 2.07
CA LYS A 184 9.52 -8.26 1.42
C LYS A 184 9.50 -7.05 2.36
N TYR A 185 9.20 -7.24 3.64
CA TYR A 185 9.14 -6.15 4.63
C TYR A 185 10.50 -5.53 4.94
N ALA A 186 11.58 -6.30 4.82
CA ALA A 186 12.94 -5.76 4.92
C ALA A 186 13.24 -4.76 3.78
N TYR A 187 12.74 -5.04 2.56
CA TYR A 187 12.85 -4.11 1.43
C TYR A 187 11.99 -2.87 1.63
N LEU A 188 10.73 -3.04 2.07
CA LEU A 188 9.84 -1.93 2.41
C LEU A 188 10.46 -1.01 3.46
N ARG A 189 10.98 -1.59 4.54
CA ARG A 189 11.65 -0.85 5.59
C ARG A 189 12.86 -0.10 5.06
N LYS A 190 13.72 -0.77 4.28
CA LYS A 190 14.90 -0.15 3.68
C LYS A 190 14.53 1.01 2.76
N ALA A 191 13.45 0.88 1.99
CA ALA A 191 12.92 1.96 1.16
C ALA A 191 12.52 3.19 2.01
N ALA A 192 11.78 2.97 3.09
CA ALA A 192 11.36 4.04 4.00
C ALA A 192 12.55 4.76 4.65
N ASP A 193 13.56 3.99 5.12
CA ASP A 193 14.79 4.51 5.74
C ASP A 193 15.70 5.27 4.77
N LEU A 194 15.62 4.96 3.48
CA LEU A 194 16.36 5.66 2.43
C LEU A 194 15.59 6.88 1.90
N GLY A 195 14.31 7.03 2.24
CA GLY A 195 13.55 8.24 1.95
C GLY A 195 12.44 8.10 0.91
N SER A 196 12.02 6.88 0.52
CA SER A 196 10.82 6.71 -0.32
C SER A 196 9.58 7.16 0.46
N ARG A 197 8.89 8.16 -0.04
CA ARG A 197 7.66 8.69 0.57
C ARG A 197 6.52 7.66 0.54
N GLU A 198 6.44 6.87 -0.52
CA GLU A 198 5.47 5.79 -0.66
C GLU A 198 5.74 4.68 0.38
N ALA A 199 7.00 4.31 0.57
CA ALA A 199 7.36 3.33 1.59
C ALA A 199 7.11 3.86 3.01
N GLN A 200 7.41 5.12 3.27
CA GLN A 200 7.11 5.77 4.56
C GLN A 200 5.61 5.75 4.84
N TYR A 201 4.79 6.09 3.85
CA TYR A 201 3.33 6.01 3.94
C TYR A 201 2.86 4.57 4.22
N THR A 202 3.30 3.61 3.43
CA THR A 202 2.91 2.19 3.59
C THR A 202 3.32 1.63 4.95
N VAL A 203 4.53 1.95 5.44
CA VAL A 203 4.95 1.53 6.80
C VAL A 203 4.08 2.18 7.86
N ALA A 204 3.69 3.46 7.71
CA ALA A 204 2.81 4.14 8.65
C ALA A 204 1.42 3.48 8.72
N GLU A 205 0.80 3.18 7.56
CA GLU A 205 -0.47 2.44 7.50
C GLU A 205 -0.35 1.08 8.20
N MET A 206 0.70 0.32 7.89
CA MET A 206 0.92 -0.99 8.53
C MET A 206 1.09 -0.87 10.05
N LEU A 207 1.71 0.20 10.54
CA LEU A 207 1.84 0.46 11.98
C LEU A 207 0.50 0.82 12.61
N GLU A 208 -0.39 1.53 11.93
CA GLU A 208 -1.74 1.86 12.41
C GLU A 208 -2.66 0.63 12.44
N ASP A 209 -2.57 -0.24 11.44
CA ASP A 209 -3.46 -1.40 11.27
C ASP A 209 -3.15 -2.57 12.23
N ILE A 210 -2.14 -2.42 13.07
CA ILE A 210 -1.80 -3.48 14.02
C ILE A 210 -2.86 -3.55 15.13
N GLU A 211 -3.57 -4.66 15.17
CA GLU A 211 -4.48 -5.04 16.25
C GLU A 211 -3.81 -6.05 17.19
N ASP A 212 -3.07 -5.59 18.19
CA ASP A 212 -2.58 -6.46 19.27
C ASP A 212 -3.32 -6.17 20.57
N GLN A 213 -4.21 -7.09 20.98
CA GLN A 213 -4.96 -6.99 22.24
C GLN A 213 -4.08 -7.02 23.50
N ASN A 214 -2.82 -7.40 23.37
CA ASN A 214 -1.86 -7.47 24.47
C ASN A 214 -0.83 -6.31 24.44
N GLU A 215 -0.95 -5.41 23.47
CA GLU A 215 -0.07 -4.24 23.37
C GLU A 215 -0.27 -3.32 24.59
N SER A 216 0.82 -2.91 25.25
CA SER A 216 0.71 -1.92 26.31
C SER A 216 0.35 -0.54 25.77
N GLU A 217 -0.30 0.29 26.59
CA GLU A 217 -0.65 1.67 26.18
C GLU A 217 0.60 2.48 25.77
N GLU A 218 1.74 2.22 26.40
CA GLU A 218 3.02 2.88 26.08
C GLU A 218 3.55 2.42 24.72
N ALA A 219 3.50 1.10 24.42
CA ALA A 219 3.90 0.57 23.12
C ALA A 219 2.99 1.08 22.00
N PHE A 220 1.68 1.12 22.23
CA PHE A 220 0.71 1.70 21.31
C PHE A 220 1.03 3.18 21.00
N LYS A 221 1.21 4.00 22.05
CA LYS A 221 1.55 5.43 21.86
C LYS A 221 2.86 5.62 21.11
N TYR A 222 3.86 4.80 21.42
CA TYR A 222 5.14 4.85 20.73
C TYR A 222 5.00 4.49 19.24
N ARG A 223 4.29 3.41 18.93
CA ARG A 223 3.99 2.97 17.57
C ARG A 223 3.25 4.05 16.77
N MET A 224 2.20 4.63 17.35
CA MET A 224 1.44 5.72 16.74
C MET A 224 2.27 6.99 16.55
N SER A 225 3.24 7.26 17.42
CA SER A 225 4.15 8.39 17.21
C SER A 225 5.07 8.17 16.00
N ILE A 226 5.57 6.95 15.80
CA ILE A 226 6.37 6.60 14.63
C ILE A 226 5.54 6.69 13.34
N ALA A 227 4.31 6.16 13.34
CA ALA A 227 3.40 6.27 12.20
C ALA A 227 3.15 7.73 11.81
N LYS A 228 2.89 8.60 12.81
CA LYS A 228 2.73 10.03 12.59
C LYS A 228 3.99 10.69 11.98
N ASP A 229 5.18 10.34 12.47
CA ASP A 229 6.43 10.92 11.96
C ASP A 229 6.70 10.45 10.51
N LEU A 230 6.35 9.21 10.18
CA LEU A 230 6.41 8.67 8.83
C LEU A 230 5.43 9.40 7.89
N TYR A 231 4.16 9.58 8.28
CA TYR A 231 3.19 10.36 7.49
C TYR A 231 3.64 11.81 7.31
N SER A 232 4.19 12.43 8.36
CA SER A 232 4.70 13.80 8.28
C SER A 232 5.81 13.90 7.24
N CYS A 233 6.76 12.97 7.27
CA CYS A 233 7.86 12.93 6.32
C CYS A 233 7.41 12.70 4.88
N ALA A 234 6.46 11.77 4.66
CA ALA A 234 5.88 11.52 3.34
C ALA A 234 5.06 12.70 2.82
N SER A 235 4.28 13.34 3.70
CA SER A 235 3.51 14.56 3.39
C SER A 235 4.40 15.73 2.95
N GLU A 236 5.52 15.95 3.65
CA GLU A 236 6.49 16.97 3.30
C GLU A 236 7.19 16.71 1.95
N GLN A 237 7.21 15.47 1.51
CA GLN A 237 7.72 15.05 0.19
C GLN A 237 6.66 15.14 -0.91
N GLY A 238 5.46 15.66 -0.61
CA GLY A 238 4.41 15.88 -1.57
C GLY A 238 3.43 14.70 -1.74
N LEU A 239 3.41 13.72 -0.82
CA LEU A 239 2.43 12.65 -0.86
C LEU A 239 1.11 13.12 -0.23
N GLY A 240 0.08 13.26 -1.05
CA GLY A 240 -1.20 13.82 -0.65
C GLY A 240 -1.98 12.91 0.30
N GLU A 241 -1.90 11.60 0.10
CA GLU A 241 -2.48 10.58 0.96
C GLU A 241 -1.92 10.67 2.38
N ALA A 242 -0.60 10.80 2.50
CA ALA A 242 0.06 10.95 3.81
C ALA A 242 -0.39 12.25 4.53
N SER A 243 -0.62 13.32 3.77
CA SER A 243 -1.17 14.55 4.33
C SER A 243 -2.59 14.34 4.88
N ASN A 244 -3.44 13.60 4.16
CA ASN A 244 -4.79 13.30 4.61
C ASN A 244 -4.79 12.47 5.90
N GLU A 245 -4.01 11.39 5.97
CA GLU A 245 -3.94 10.52 7.15
C GLU A 245 -3.36 11.26 8.36
N LEU A 246 -2.31 12.04 8.18
CA LEU A 246 -1.77 12.90 9.24
C LEU A 246 -2.83 13.89 9.76
N ALA A 247 -3.63 14.47 8.88
CA ALA A 247 -4.71 15.37 9.28
C ALA A 247 -5.83 14.64 10.04
N LEU A 248 -6.17 13.40 9.66
CA LEU A 248 -7.13 12.56 10.37
C LEU A 248 -6.69 12.28 11.80
N GLY A 249 -5.42 11.90 12.00
CA GLY A 249 -4.84 11.71 13.32
C GLY A 249 -4.91 12.99 14.17
N LEU A 250 -4.65 14.15 13.57
CA LEU A 250 -4.77 15.45 14.25
C LEU A 250 -6.22 15.79 14.63
N LEU A 251 -7.19 15.49 13.74
CA LEU A 251 -8.62 15.70 14.00
C LEU A 251 -9.12 14.80 15.12
N PHE A 252 -8.69 13.54 15.15
CA PHE A 252 -9.01 12.59 16.22
C PHE A 252 -8.59 13.14 17.60
N HIS A 253 -7.43 13.81 17.65
CA HIS A 253 -6.92 14.46 18.86
C HIS A 253 -7.43 15.90 19.04
N LYS A 254 -8.45 16.34 18.27
CA LYS A 254 -9.04 17.68 18.29
C LYS A 254 -8.03 18.83 18.07
N LYS A 255 -6.94 18.56 17.36
CA LYS A 255 -5.93 19.55 16.97
C LYS A 255 -6.31 20.24 15.66
N TYR A 256 -7.48 20.87 15.67
CA TYR A 256 -8.15 21.41 14.47
C TYR A 256 -7.28 22.39 13.68
N SER A 257 -6.56 23.29 14.36
CA SER A 257 -5.71 24.29 13.69
C SER A 257 -4.54 23.65 12.93
N GLU A 258 -3.91 22.62 13.52
CA GLU A 258 -2.83 21.86 12.86
C GLU A 258 -3.42 21.05 11.69
N ALA A 259 -4.56 20.39 11.92
CA ALA A 259 -5.24 19.60 10.88
C ALA A 259 -5.61 20.44 9.64
N LEU A 260 -6.08 21.68 9.83
CA LEU A 260 -6.38 22.59 8.72
C LEU A 260 -5.16 22.88 7.84
N ILE A 261 -3.99 23.10 8.45
CA ILE A 261 -2.74 23.34 7.72
C ILE A 261 -2.37 22.12 6.90
N VAL A 262 -2.47 20.93 7.52
CA VAL A 262 -2.10 19.67 6.88
C VAL A 262 -3.10 19.28 5.78
N LEU A 263 -4.42 19.51 5.97
CA LEU A 263 -5.42 19.31 4.91
C LEU A 263 -5.14 20.24 3.72
N HIS A 264 -4.79 21.49 3.98
CA HIS A 264 -4.42 22.42 2.90
C HIS A 264 -3.17 21.95 2.16
N GLN A 265 -2.16 21.42 2.88
CA GLN A 265 -1.00 20.79 2.26
C GLN A 265 -1.42 19.56 1.42
N GLY A 266 -2.36 18.74 1.90
CA GLY A 266 -2.92 17.61 1.14
C GLY A 266 -3.54 18.05 -0.19
N VAL A 267 -4.26 19.18 -0.21
CA VAL A 267 -4.80 19.76 -1.45
C VAL A 267 -3.68 20.20 -2.40
N ILE A 268 -2.64 20.85 -1.89
CA ILE A 268 -1.46 21.23 -2.69
C ILE A 268 -0.77 19.99 -3.27
N ASN A 269 -0.72 18.92 -2.51
CA ASN A 269 -0.17 17.63 -2.90
C ASN A 269 -1.11 16.79 -3.79
N GLY A 270 -2.25 17.36 -4.23
CA GLY A 270 -3.18 16.73 -5.17
C GLY A 270 -4.17 15.74 -4.56
N ASN A 271 -4.36 15.73 -3.23
CA ASN A 271 -5.29 14.82 -2.58
C ASN A 271 -6.72 15.37 -2.59
N ASP A 272 -7.61 14.68 -3.26
CA ASP A 272 -9.04 15.03 -3.41
C ASP A 272 -9.80 14.92 -2.08
N SER A 273 -9.51 13.91 -1.27
CA SER A 273 -10.13 13.69 0.04
C SER A 273 -9.86 14.84 1.01
N SER A 274 -8.66 15.42 0.98
CA SER A 274 -8.31 16.61 1.73
C SER A 274 -9.14 17.83 1.27
N ALA A 275 -9.33 18.00 -0.05
CA ALA A 275 -10.18 19.06 -0.59
C ALA A 275 -11.64 18.88 -0.19
N HIS A 276 -12.16 17.65 -0.25
CA HIS A 276 -13.51 17.33 0.19
C HIS A 276 -13.74 17.62 1.68
N ARG A 277 -12.76 17.27 2.55
CA ARG A 277 -12.86 17.59 3.98
C ARG A 277 -12.91 19.08 4.25
N LEU A 278 -12.12 19.86 3.54
CA LEU A 278 -12.14 21.32 3.66
C LEU A 278 -13.44 21.93 3.13
N ASP A 279 -14.00 21.41 2.02
CA ASP A 279 -15.33 21.79 1.55
C ASP A 279 -16.36 21.60 2.64
N LYS A 280 -16.47 20.37 3.16
CA LYS A 280 -17.45 20.02 4.18
C LYS A 280 -17.25 20.81 5.48
N GLY A 281 -16.00 20.95 5.93
CA GLY A 281 -15.66 21.64 7.16
C GLY A 281 -16.04 23.13 7.17
N PHE A 282 -15.89 23.82 6.02
CA PHE A 282 -16.29 25.21 5.87
C PHE A 282 -17.79 25.42 5.59
N SER A 283 -18.55 24.34 5.33
CA SER A 283 -19.98 24.44 5.00
C SER A 283 -20.87 24.90 6.15
N GLY A 284 -20.38 24.84 7.40
CA GLY A 284 -21.16 25.18 8.61
C GLY A 284 -22.21 24.13 9.02
N GLN A 285 -22.23 22.96 8.35
CA GLN A 285 -23.25 21.93 8.58
C GLN A 285 -22.87 20.93 9.68
N TYR A 286 -21.62 20.86 10.08
CA TYR A 286 -21.06 19.83 10.98
C TYR A 286 -20.75 20.37 12.36
N LYS A 287 -20.90 19.54 13.40
CA LYS A 287 -20.72 19.87 14.82
C LYS A 287 -19.62 18.99 15.43
N ASP A 288 -19.18 19.37 16.64
CA ASP A 288 -18.19 18.56 17.37
C ASP A 288 -18.65 17.10 17.50
N GLY A 289 -17.79 16.20 17.09
CA GLY A 289 -18.04 14.75 16.97
C GLY A 289 -18.41 14.27 15.57
N ASP A 290 -18.75 15.16 14.63
CA ASP A 290 -19.01 14.78 13.24
C ASP A 290 -17.70 14.63 12.46
N MET A 291 -17.66 13.71 11.49
CA MET A 291 -16.47 13.34 10.69
C MET A 291 -15.83 14.53 9.96
N TYR A 292 -16.62 15.53 9.58
CA TYR A 292 -16.15 16.71 8.83
C TYR A 292 -16.07 17.97 9.68
N PHE A 293 -16.19 17.87 11.01
CA PHE A 293 -16.09 19.02 11.88
C PHE A 293 -14.63 19.50 11.99
N LEU A 294 -14.37 20.74 11.61
CA LEU A 294 -13.04 21.36 11.63
C LEU A 294 -12.90 22.48 12.66
N ASN A 295 -13.93 22.73 13.47
CA ASN A 295 -13.97 23.81 14.47
C ASN A 295 -13.65 25.20 13.86
N VAL A 296 -14.19 25.48 12.68
CA VAL A 296 -14.07 26.76 11.98
C VAL A 296 -15.44 27.41 11.79
N PRO A 297 -15.50 28.74 11.68
CA PRO A 297 -16.74 29.42 11.29
C PRO A 297 -17.18 29.01 9.88
N GLU A 298 -18.49 29.05 9.65
CA GLU A 298 -19.03 28.86 8.29
C GLU A 298 -18.40 29.87 7.32
N ASP A 299 -17.92 29.36 6.19
CA ASP A 299 -17.38 30.15 5.08
C ASP A 299 -17.80 29.48 3.75
N LYS A 300 -18.98 29.86 3.26
CA LYS A 300 -19.58 29.29 2.03
C LYS A 300 -18.71 29.50 0.80
N GLU A 301 -17.95 30.58 0.75
CA GLU A 301 -17.08 30.87 -0.39
C GLU A 301 -15.86 29.94 -0.39
N ARG A 302 -15.26 29.67 0.76
CA ARG A 302 -14.19 28.67 0.89
C ARG A 302 -14.70 27.27 0.60
N SER A 303 -15.85 26.88 1.17
CA SER A 303 -16.48 25.59 0.89
C SER A 303 -16.67 25.41 -0.61
N LYS A 304 -17.24 26.38 -1.31
CA LYS A 304 -17.44 26.33 -2.77
C LYS A 304 -16.11 26.19 -3.53
N ARG A 305 -15.05 26.89 -3.16
CA ARG A 305 -13.73 26.78 -3.82
C ARG A 305 -13.14 25.39 -3.62
N TYR A 306 -13.16 24.86 -2.40
CA TYR A 306 -12.67 23.50 -2.16
C TYR A 306 -13.52 22.45 -2.85
N ASN A 307 -14.83 22.65 -3.00
CA ASN A 307 -15.69 21.77 -3.78
C ASN A 307 -15.28 21.73 -5.27
N ILE A 308 -14.96 22.89 -5.87
CA ILE A 308 -14.46 22.96 -7.25
C ILE A 308 -13.11 22.23 -7.37
N ILE A 309 -12.21 22.42 -6.42
CA ILE A 309 -10.90 21.74 -6.42
C ILE A 309 -11.09 20.23 -6.25
N TRP A 310 -11.94 19.80 -5.32
CA TRP A 310 -12.25 18.39 -5.12
C TRP A 310 -12.75 17.73 -6.41
N ASN A 311 -13.78 18.30 -7.05
CA ASN A 311 -14.30 17.77 -8.31
C ASN A 311 -13.19 17.71 -9.38
N TYR A 312 -12.37 18.76 -9.50
CA TYR A 312 -11.27 18.76 -10.46
C TYR A 312 -10.26 17.64 -10.18
N LEU A 313 -9.85 17.45 -8.93
CA LEU A 313 -8.90 16.41 -8.54
C LEU A 313 -9.47 15.01 -8.76
N THR A 314 -10.75 14.80 -8.40
CA THR A 314 -11.45 13.52 -8.60
C THR A 314 -11.63 13.18 -10.08
N ASP A 315 -12.00 14.17 -10.91
CA ASP A 315 -12.25 13.96 -12.34
C ASP A 315 -10.94 13.82 -13.16
N ASN A 316 -9.80 14.22 -12.60
CA ASN A 316 -8.51 14.29 -13.28
C ASN A 316 -7.38 13.58 -12.53
N ASP A 317 -7.68 12.61 -11.67
CA ASP A 317 -6.70 11.84 -10.92
C ASP A 317 -5.66 11.15 -11.84
N TYR A 318 -6.12 10.71 -13.01
CA TYR A 318 -5.30 10.09 -14.05
C TYR A 318 -4.29 11.04 -14.71
N LEU A 319 -4.51 12.37 -14.63
CA LEU A 319 -3.58 13.39 -15.15
C LEU A 319 -2.46 13.72 -14.16
N GLN A 320 -2.52 13.20 -12.96
CA GLN A 320 -1.52 13.39 -11.90
C GLN A 320 -0.76 12.07 -11.70
N PRO A 321 0.14 11.70 -12.62
CA PRO A 321 0.93 10.49 -12.43
C PRO A 321 1.77 10.68 -11.17
N LYS A 322 1.56 9.77 -10.21
CA LYS A 322 2.39 9.66 -9.01
C LYS A 322 3.77 9.22 -9.46
N VAL A 323 4.71 10.14 -9.53
CA VAL A 323 6.11 9.89 -9.89
C VAL A 323 7.00 10.53 -8.83
#